data_0996db646c7d4f52eff36710ae95d049
#
_entry.id   0996db646c7d4f52eff36710ae95d049
#
_cell.length_a   1.000
_cell.length_b   1.000
_cell.length_c   1.000
_cell.angle_alpha   90.00
_cell.angle_beta   90.00
_cell.angle_gamma   90.00
#
_symmetry.space_group_name_H-M   'P 1'
#
loop_
_entity.id
_entity.type
_entity.pdbx_description
1 polymer ?
#
loop_
_entity_poly.entity_id
_entity_poly.type
_entity_poly.pdbx_seq_one_letter_code
_entity_poly.pdbx_strand_id
1 'polypeptide(L)'
;MTRSSRIVRGLLAAAVSAITACKDEAPPPPVPLPASGYVPQAAAKAEEEPPPALRYRDVTREAGVDFVHETGAFGKKLLPETMGGGVACFDYDGDGDDDLYFTNGDWWPGQDAGRPRPLPRLYRNDGDFRFVDVTAAAGLAQPFYGMGATAADADGDGDQDLFVAGVGGYRFYRNDGAKFVDHTTASGIKAPVWKDEQGREHGCFATSCAWFDADGDRLPDLFVGHYVQWSEATDIFATLDGKNKSYAEPDKYQGESCRLFKNLGGLKFKDATSESGMLNPEGKTLGVCIVDFDEDGDPDVAIANDKQPNYLYRNRGDGTFENIADAAGVGYAADGRVRAGMGIDSGYVGDRQGRCAIAVGNFSSEPVTIYERRTTSDEFFIRVEDVTGVALATNSWLTFGLLFVDGDQDGRDDLVVANGHLEPSIQQIRKEIPYEEPLQFLRNIAGKRFVDVSAHLGPDFGRPRVGRALAYSDLDSDGDLDFVVTVNGKPPSILRCEAAPHSALRVRIVGRAPGLDGLGTKVTADVGGRRISRTVRTGSSYLSCSEKTLAFGLGSAGVADRLIVEFPGGKTRELPGPHRAGTIVVKEE
;
A
#
# COMPACT_ATOMS: atom_id res chain seq x y z
N MET A 1 7.40 -15.31 -78.58
CA MET A 1 7.32 -13.90 -79.00
C MET A 1 7.73 -13.11 -77.82
N THR A 2 8.98 -12.81 -77.71
CA THR A 2 9.71 -11.58 -78.01
C THR A 2 9.60 -10.53 -76.90
N ARG A 3 10.78 -10.39 -76.26
CA ARG A 3 11.55 -9.16 -75.97
C ARG A 3 11.07 -8.35 -74.76
N SER A 4 11.88 -7.89 -73.83
CA SER A 4 13.29 -7.47 -73.70
C SER A 4 13.63 -7.28 -72.23
N SER A 5 14.53 -7.94 -71.66
CA SER A 5 15.95 -7.74 -71.32
C SER A 5 16.50 -6.29 -71.37
N ARG A 6 17.27 -5.99 -70.32
CA ARG A 6 18.38 -4.99 -70.18
C ARG A 6 18.02 -3.73 -69.45
N ILE A 7 18.76 -3.56 -68.43
CA ILE A 7 19.89 -2.72 -68.01
C ILE A 7 19.47 -2.01 -66.73
N VAL A 8 20.11 -2.21 -65.56
CA VAL A 8 21.30 -1.49 -65.13
C VAL A 8 22.06 -2.30 -64.07
N ARG A 9 23.16 -2.87 -64.47
CA ARG A 9 24.32 -3.10 -63.61
C ARG A 9 25.16 -1.80 -63.65
N GLY A 10 25.57 -1.32 -62.45
CA GLY A 10 26.64 -0.34 -62.34
C GLY A 10 26.36 0.72 -61.29
N LEU A 11 26.91 0.48 -60.13
CA LEU A 11 27.58 1.45 -59.24
C LEU A 11 27.78 0.80 -57.87
N LEU A 12 28.64 -0.20 -57.84
CA LEU A 12 29.38 -0.62 -56.66
C LEU A 12 30.84 -0.28 -56.95
N ALA A 13 31.32 0.83 -56.48
CA ALA A 13 32.72 1.11 -56.16
C ALA A 13 32.84 2.55 -55.69
N ALA A 14 33.59 2.74 -54.61
CA ALA A 14 34.06 3.99 -54.05
C ALA A 14 33.23 4.60 -52.89
N ALA A 15 33.44 4.08 -51.69
CA ALA A 15 33.55 4.85 -50.47
C ALA A 15 34.13 4.01 -49.33
N VAL A 16 35.35 3.52 -49.51
CA VAL A 16 36.22 3.13 -48.39
C VAL A 16 37.28 4.18 -48.32
N SER A 17 37.24 5.01 -47.29
CA SER A 17 38.32 5.82 -46.67
C SER A 17 37.79 7.15 -46.15
N ALA A 18 37.41 7.17 -44.87
CA ALA A 18 37.62 8.30 -43.96
C ALA A 18 37.08 7.90 -42.57
N ILE A 19 37.75 6.96 -41.91
CA ILE A 19 37.72 6.92 -40.46
C ILE A 19 38.74 7.93 -39.97
N THR A 20 38.34 9.19 -39.87
CA THR A 20 39.09 10.21 -39.19
C THR A 20 38.68 10.19 -37.72
N ALA A 21 39.67 9.98 -36.86
CA ALA A 21 39.56 9.98 -35.41
C ALA A 21 38.73 11.19 -34.91
N CYS A 22 37.57 10.90 -34.30
CA CYS A 22 36.94 11.84 -33.37
C CYS A 22 37.84 11.91 -32.13
N LYS A 23 38.47 13.07 -31.95
CA LYS A 23 39.07 13.43 -30.67
C LYS A 23 37.95 13.51 -29.64
N ASP A 24 38.20 12.95 -28.48
CA ASP A 24 37.41 13.16 -27.28
C ASP A 24 37.36 14.65 -26.95
N GLU A 25 36.32 15.33 -27.39
CA GLU A 25 35.96 16.63 -26.84
C GLU A 25 35.20 16.35 -25.52
N ALA A 26 35.76 16.87 -24.43
CA ALA A 26 35.11 16.87 -23.14
C ALA A 26 33.70 17.51 -23.27
N PRO A 27 32.68 16.98 -22.60
CA PRO A 27 31.35 17.59 -22.63
C PRO A 27 31.43 19.04 -22.16
N PRO A 28 30.65 19.94 -22.77
CA PRO A 28 30.64 21.35 -22.39
C PRO A 28 30.24 21.45 -20.89
N PRO A 29 30.81 22.43 -20.15
CA PRO A 29 30.46 22.65 -18.78
C PRO A 29 28.95 22.90 -18.66
N PRO A 30 28.29 22.43 -17.58
CA PRO A 30 26.87 22.64 -17.40
C PRO A 30 26.56 24.14 -17.40
N VAL A 31 25.59 24.54 -18.22
CA VAL A 31 25.08 25.91 -18.26
C VAL A 31 24.52 26.22 -16.86
N PRO A 32 24.95 27.27 -16.17
CA PRO A 32 24.35 27.63 -14.89
C PRO A 32 22.88 27.93 -15.12
N LEU A 33 22.01 27.17 -14.44
CA LEU A 33 20.60 27.49 -14.36
C LEU A 33 20.49 28.92 -13.78
N PRO A 34 19.61 29.79 -14.33
CA PRO A 34 19.38 31.09 -13.73
C PRO A 34 18.94 30.86 -12.28
N ALA A 35 19.62 31.51 -11.34
CA ALA A 35 19.18 31.51 -9.95
C ALA A 35 17.73 32.00 -9.95
N SER A 36 16.79 31.08 -9.66
CA SER A 36 15.41 31.46 -9.45
C SER A 36 15.42 32.39 -8.24
N GLY A 37 15.15 33.64 -8.44
CA GLY A 37 15.01 34.64 -7.40
C GLY A 37 13.70 34.44 -6.61
N TYR A 38 13.38 33.19 -6.27
CA TYR A 38 12.31 32.89 -5.35
C TYR A 38 12.84 33.18 -3.93
N VAL A 39 12.59 34.39 -3.47
CA VAL A 39 12.64 34.71 -2.05
C VAL A 39 11.33 34.14 -1.47
N PRO A 40 11.39 33.18 -0.55
CA PRO A 40 10.17 32.75 0.13
C PRO A 40 9.58 33.98 0.81
N GLN A 41 8.42 34.40 0.36
CA GLN A 41 7.64 35.40 1.10
C GLN A 41 7.40 34.76 2.47
N ALA A 42 7.88 35.41 3.53
CA ALA A 42 7.66 34.98 4.89
C ALA A 42 6.16 34.69 5.02
N ALA A 43 5.82 33.40 5.22
CA ALA A 43 4.45 32.99 5.41
C ALA A 43 3.87 33.88 6.51
N ALA A 44 2.80 34.59 6.19
CA ALA A 44 2.01 35.27 7.20
C ALA A 44 1.82 34.25 8.32
N LYS A 45 2.06 34.64 9.59
CA LYS A 45 1.77 33.80 10.75
C LYS A 45 0.30 33.40 10.66
N ALA A 46 0.03 32.24 10.05
CA ALA A 46 -1.26 31.59 10.17
C ALA A 46 -1.44 31.31 11.66
N GLU A 47 -2.59 31.62 12.21
CA GLU A 47 -2.97 31.16 13.56
C GLU A 47 -2.64 29.68 13.60
N GLU A 48 -1.68 29.31 14.43
CA GLU A 48 -1.31 27.90 14.62
C GLU A 48 -2.49 27.27 15.33
N GLU A 49 -3.21 26.39 14.63
CA GLU A 49 -4.18 25.55 15.31
C GLU A 49 -3.46 24.78 16.42
N PRO A 50 -4.05 24.67 17.62
CA PRO A 50 -3.42 23.94 18.70
C PRO A 50 -3.16 22.49 18.25
N PRO A 51 -2.11 21.83 18.76
CA PRO A 51 -1.88 20.43 18.47
C PRO A 51 -3.12 19.60 18.84
N PRO A 52 -3.39 18.50 18.12
CA PRO A 52 -4.56 17.67 18.43
C PRO A 52 -4.47 17.12 19.85
N ALA A 53 -5.62 16.92 20.49
CA ALA A 53 -5.70 16.29 21.81
C ALA A 53 -5.49 14.76 21.73
N LEU A 54 -4.68 14.30 20.77
CA LEU A 54 -4.36 12.90 20.52
C LEU A 54 -3.12 12.47 21.26
N ARG A 55 -3.12 11.24 21.72
CA ARG A 55 -1.95 10.60 22.30
C ARG A 55 -1.96 9.12 21.97
N TYR A 56 -0.81 8.60 21.52
CA TYR A 56 -0.64 7.18 21.27
C TYR A 56 0.31 6.55 22.30
N ARG A 57 -0.05 5.35 22.74
CA ARG A 57 0.77 4.53 23.63
C ARG A 57 1.00 3.15 23.01
N ASP A 58 2.24 2.68 23.04
CA ASP A 58 2.57 1.32 22.58
C ASP A 58 2.13 0.30 23.64
N VAL A 59 1.07 -0.43 23.34
CA VAL A 59 0.47 -1.43 24.22
C VAL A 59 0.85 -2.87 23.84
N THR A 60 1.72 -3.08 22.88
CA THR A 60 2.05 -4.39 22.28
C THR A 60 2.25 -5.50 23.31
N ARG A 61 3.08 -5.26 24.32
CA ARG A 61 3.35 -6.27 25.38
C ARG A 61 2.20 -6.42 26.36
N GLU A 62 1.55 -5.31 26.75
CA GLU A 62 0.42 -5.31 27.66
C GLU A 62 -0.77 -6.03 27.05
N ALA A 63 -0.93 -5.88 25.74
CA ALA A 63 -1.96 -6.51 24.93
C ALA A 63 -1.74 -8.04 24.71
N GLY A 64 -0.60 -8.59 25.14
CA GLY A 64 -0.31 -10.02 25.00
C GLY A 64 0.30 -10.43 23.66
N VAL A 65 0.73 -9.47 22.82
CA VAL A 65 1.36 -9.77 21.54
C VAL A 65 2.87 -9.97 21.72
N ASP A 66 3.33 -11.21 21.52
CA ASP A 66 4.74 -11.63 21.65
C ASP A 66 5.40 -11.93 20.30
N PHE A 67 4.73 -11.63 19.19
CA PHE A 67 5.26 -11.81 17.84
C PHE A 67 6.58 -11.06 17.65
N VAL A 68 7.51 -11.70 16.96
CA VAL A 68 8.75 -11.09 16.51
C VAL A 68 8.93 -11.43 15.04
N HIS A 69 9.04 -10.41 14.20
CA HIS A 69 9.32 -10.61 12.79
C HIS A 69 10.72 -11.20 12.59
N GLU A 70 10.81 -12.27 11.81
CA GLU A 70 12.07 -12.90 11.40
C GLU A 70 12.34 -12.57 9.94
N THR A 71 13.50 -11.97 9.67
CA THR A 71 13.89 -11.56 8.31
C THR A 71 14.57 -12.67 7.51
N GLY A 72 14.97 -13.77 8.15
CA GLY A 72 15.80 -14.79 7.56
C GLY A 72 17.28 -14.39 7.38
N ALA A 73 17.70 -13.25 7.93
CA ALA A 73 19.05 -12.72 7.76
C ALA A 73 20.13 -13.61 8.38
N PHE A 74 21.16 -13.91 7.60
CA PHE A 74 22.32 -14.71 8.04
C PHE A 74 23.65 -14.15 7.52
N GLY A 75 23.68 -12.85 7.20
CA GLY A 75 24.89 -12.13 6.80
C GLY A 75 25.14 -12.06 5.30
N LYS A 76 24.29 -12.67 4.47
CA LYS A 76 24.39 -12.57 3.00
C LYS A 76 23.74 -11.32 2.42
N LYS A 77 22.96 -10.57 3.19
CA LYS A 77 22.20 -9.41 2.74
C LYS A 77 21.38 -9.70 1.48
N LEU A 78 20.43 -10.59 1.62
CA LEU A 78 19.49 -10.98 0.58
C LEU A 78 18.33 -9.98 0.50
N LEU A 79 17.88 -9.67 -0.70
CA LEU A 79 16.89 -8.62 -0.93
C LEU A 79 15.62 -8.73 -0.04
N PRO A 80 14.99 -9.91 0.16
CA PRO A 80 13.78 -10.00 0.99
C PRO A 80 13.99 -9.62 2.47
N GLU A 81 15.21 -9.71 2.99
CA GLU A 81 15.52 -9.37 4.39
C GLU A 81 15.17 -7.92 4.75
N THR A 82 15.03 -7.04 3.74
CA THR A 82 14.77 -5.62 3.92
C THR A 82 13.29 -5.24 3.89
N MET A 83 12.44 -6.15 3.38
CA MET A 83 11.05 -5.82 3.02
C MET A 83 10.09 -5.84 4.21
N GLY A 84 10.40 -6.59 5.27
CA GLY A 84 9.52 -6.74 6.44
C GLY A 84 8.34 -7.64 6.19
N GLY A 85 7.51 -7.81 7.20
CA GLY A 85 6.26 -8.56 7.13
C GLY A 85 5.03 -7.65 7.07
N GLY A 86 3.95 -8.18 6.54
CA GLY A 86 2.65 -7.54 6.46
C GLY A 86 1.79 -7.74 7.71
N VAL A 87 0.68 -7.02 7.77
CA VAL A 87 -0.37 -7.16 8.78
C VAL A 87 -1.75 -7.05 8.15
N ALA A 88 -2.70 -7.87 8.60
CA ALA A 88 -4.11 -7.73 8.30
C ALA A 88 -4.92 -7.61 9.60
N CYS A 89 -5.78 -6.58 9.65
CA CYS A 89 -6.77 -6.36 10.69
C CYS A 89 -8.13 -6.80 10.14
N PHE A 90 -8.76 -7.80 10.74
CA PHE A 90 -10.05 -8.32 10.30
C PHE A 90 -10.68 -9.22 11.36
N ASP A 91 -11.98 -9.26 11.42
CA ASP A 91 -12.79 -10.12 12.29
C ASP A 91 -12.77 -11.56 11.73
N TYR A 92 -11.89 -12.44 12.29
CA TYR A 92 -11.72 -13.80 11.75
C TYR A 92 -12.73 -14.81 12.29
N ASP A 93 -13.31 -14.57 13.49
CA ASP A 93 -14.23 -15.50 14.14
C ASP A 93 -15.67 -15.00 14.26
N GLY A 94 -15.96 -13.82 13.68
CA GLY A 94 -17.30 -13.27 13.54
C GLY A 94 -17.85 -12.68 14.85
N ASP A 95 -16.99 -12.35 15.82
CA ASP A 95 -17.41 -11.79 17.10
C ASP A 95 -17.58 -10.25 17.08
N GLY A 96 -17.09 -9.59 16.06
CA GLY A 96 -17.24 -8.17 15.81
C GLY A 96 -16.04 -7.32 16.17
N ASP A 97 -15.02 -7.88 16.81
CA ASP A 97 -13.76 -7.23 17.12
C ASP A 97 -12.72 -7.63 16.06
N ASP A 98 -11.88 -6.67 15.59
CA ASP A 98 -10.85 -6.98 14.62
C ASP A 98 -9.66 -7.68 15.27
N ASP A 99 -9.21 -8.75 14.63
CA ASP A 99 -8.07 -9.58 14.99
C ASP A 99 -6.83 -9.17 14.20
N LEU A 100 -5.67 -9.65 14.63
CA LEU A 100 -4.39 -9.30 14.01
C LEU A 100 -3.68 -10.53 13.42
N TYR A 101 -3.51 -10.55 12.11
CA TYR A 101 -2.65 -11.52 11.44
C TYR A 101 -1.35 -10.88 11.01
N PHE A 102 -0.21 -11.43 11.46
CA PHE A 102 1.14 -11.02 11.06
C PHE A 102 1.77 -12.08 10.16
N THR A 103 2.23 -11.68 8.99
CA THR A 103 3.11 -12.53 8.17
C THR A 103 4.50 -12.59 8.79
N ASN A 104 5.27 -13.63 8.48
CA ASN A 104 6.63 -13.76 8.95
C ASN A 104 7.58 -14.16 7.83
N GLY A 105 8.85 -13.83 7.93
CA GLY A 105 9.88 -14.40 7.08
C GLY A 105 10.19 -15.86 7.46
N ASP A 106 11.15 -16.44 6.77
CA ASP A 106 11.54 -17.83 6.99
C ASP A 106 13.05 -17.99 6.84
N TRP A 107 13.59 -19.09 7.36
CA TRP A 107 14.99 -19.41 7.15
C TRP A 107 15.25 -19.84 5.69
N TRP A 108 16.32 -19.36 5.13
CA TRP A 108 16.79 -19.83 3.83
C TRP A 108 17.26 -21.30 3.91
N PRO A 109 17.18 -22.08 2.85
CA PRO A 109 17.55 -23.49 2.85
C PRO A 109 18.95 -23.72 3.46
N GLY A 110 19.01 -24.59 4.50
CA GLY A 110 20.24 -24.89 5.20
C GLY A 110 20.75 -23.83 6.19
N GLN A 111 19.97 -22.76 6.43
CA GLN A 111 20.35 -21.67 7.35
C GLN A 111 19.60 -21.72 8.70
N ASP A 112 18.78 -22.70 8.92
CA ASP A 112 17.99 -22.87 10.14
C ASP A 112 18.84 -23.16 11.38
N ALA A 113 20.04 -23.73 11.20
CA ALA A 113 20.93 -24.12 12.30
C ALA A 113 20.25 -24.97 13.40
N GLY A 114 19.23 -25.75 13.01
CA GLY A 114 18.41 -26.54 13.95
C GLY A 114 17.38 -25.74 14.76
N ARG A 115 17.18 -24.47 14.45
CA ARG A 115 16.14 -23.63 15.06
C ARG A 115 14.76 -23.99 14.48
N PRO A 116 13.68 -23.86 15.27
CA PRO A 116 12.31 -23.96 14.72
C PRO A 116 12.12 -22.94 13.59
N ARG A 117 11.37 -23.34 12.56
CA ARG A 117 11.01 -22.38 11.50
C ARG A 117 10.08 -21.31 12.07
N PRO A 118 10.28 -20.02 11.68
CA PRO A 118 9.40 -18.95 12.06
C PRO A 118 7.96 -19.21 11.55
N LEU A 119 6.98 -18.81 12.32
CA LEU A 119 5.58 -18.94 11.95
C LEU A 119 4.93 -17.57 11.81
N PRO A 120 3.98 -17.41 10.92
CA PRO A 120 3.03 -16.28 11.00
C PRO A 120 2.28 -16.36 12.33
N ARG A 121 1.57 -15.31 12.71
CA ARG A 121 0.75 -15.31 13.92
C ARG A 121 -0.63 -14.71 13.64
N LEU A 122 -1.65 -15.38 14.16
CA LEU A 122 -3.00 -14.85 14.29
C LEU A 122 -3.30 -14.67 15.78
N TYR A 123 -3.59 -13.42 16.14
CA TYR A 123 -3.99 -13.05 17.49
C TYR A 123 -5.47 -12.70 17.49
N ARG A 124 -6.27 -13.47 18.25
CA ARG A 124 -7.66 -13.13 18.52
C ARG A 124 -7.72 -11.98 19.51
N ASN A 125 -8.56 -11.01 19.22
CA ASN A 125 -8.89 -9.91 20.10
C ASN A 125 -10.06 -10.32 21.02
N ASP A 126 -9.82 -10.37 22.34
CA ASP A 126 -10.87 -10.65 23.32
C ASP A 126 -11.44 -9.33 23.90
N GLY A 127 -11.34 -8.22 23.16
CA GLY A 127 -11.72 -6.87 23.58
C GLY A 127 -10.71 -6.18 24.51
N ASP A 128 -10.76 -4.84 24.60
CA ASP A 128 -9.88 -4.04 25.46
C ASP A 128 -8.38 -4.34 25.27
N PHE A 129 -7.90 -4.50 24.04
CA PHE A 129 -6.51 -4.86 23.70
C PHE A 129 -6.01 -6.15 24.39
N ARG A 130 -6.84 -7.16 24.50
CA ARG A 130 -6.43 -8.48 25.01
C ARG A 130 -6.31 -9.46 23.88
N PHE A 131 -5.12 -9.69 23.40
CA PHE A 131 -4.83 -10.57 22.29
C PHE A 131 -4.34 -11.94 22.75
N VAL A 132 -4.87 -12.99 22.12
CA VAL A 132 -4.51 -14.38 22.38
C VAL A 132 -4.00 -15.04 21.09
N ASP A 133 -2.79 -15.60 21.11
CA ASP A 133 -2.27 -16.38 19.97
C ASP A 133 -3.15 -17.63 19.73
N VAL A 134 -3.86 -17.62 18.63
CA VAL A 134 -4.72 -18.71 18.16
C VAL A 134 -4.20 -19.39 16.90
N THR A 135 -3.00 -19.06 16.45
CA THR A 135 -2.39 -19.50 15.18
C THR A 135 -2.53 -21.00 14.93
N ALA A 136 -2.15 -21.81 15.92
CA ALA A 136 -2.19 -23.27 15.79
C ALA A 136 -3.64 -23.79 15.83
N ALA A 137 -4.50 -23.22 16.68
CA ALA A 137 -5.90 -23.60 16.81
C ALA A 137 -6.70 -23.23 15.55
N ALA A 138 -6.37 -22.09 14.94
CA ALA A 138 -6.96 -21.62 13.70
C ALA A 138 -6.42 -22.32 12.43
N GLY A 139 -5.37 -23.18 12.54
CA GLY A 139 -4.84 -23.92 11.38
C GLY A 139 -3.78 -23.19 10.56
N LEU A 140 -3.28 -22.05 11.04
CA LEU A 140 -2.32 -21.19 10.30
C LEU A 140 -0.85 -21.42 10.67
N ALA A 141 -0.52 -22.39 11.51
CA ALA A 141 0.86 -22.65 11.97
C ALA A 141 1.73 -23.33 10.88
N GLN A 142 1.84 -22.72 9.72
CA GLN A 142 2.63 -23.20 8.60
C GLN A 142 3.70 -22.19 8.21
N PRO A 143 5.01 -22.56 8.22
CA PRO A 143 6.07 -21.66 7.83
C PRO A 143 5.95 -21.25 6.36
N PHE A 144 6.12 -19.95 6.10
CA PHE A 144 6.10 -19.37 4.77
C PHE A 144 6.82 -18.02 4.81
N TYR A 145 7.63 -17.71 3.80
CA TYR A 145 8.19 -16.37 3.69
C TYR A 145 7.11 -15.41 3.20
N GLY A 146 6.25 -15.01 4.12
CA GLY A 146 5.11 -14.14 3.85
C GLY A 146 5.51 -12.68 3.73
N MET A 147 4.82 -11.99 2.84
CA MET A 147 4.94 -10.56 2.60
C MET A 147 3.62 -9.88 2.95
N GLY A 148 2.77 -9.55 1.99
CA GLY A 148 1.46 -8.96 2.22
C GLY A 148 0.39 -9.98 2.63
N ALA A 149 -0.65 -9.49 3.32
CA ALA A 149 -1.83 -10.26 3.65
C ALA A 149 -3.09 -9.42 3.46
N THR A 150 -4.19 -10.05 3.05
CA THR A 150 -5.51 -9.40 2.88
C THR A 150 -6.63 -10.40 3.16
N ALA A 151 -7.74 -9.92 3.72
CA ALA A 151 -8.89 -10.75 4.06
C ALA A 151 -10.18 -10.22 3.44
N ALA A 152 -11.00 -11.14 2.92
CA ALA A 152 -12.35 -10.89 2.46
C ALA A 152 -13.18 -12.17 2.50
N ASP A 153 -14.50 -12.03 2.54
CA ASP A 153 -15.44 -13.14 2.36
C ASP A 153 -15.52 -13.48 0.85
N ALA A 154 -14.64 -14.39 0.42
CA ALA A 154 -14.44 -14.67 -1.02
C ALA A 154 -15.46 -15.64 -1.60
N ASP A 155 -16.25 -16.36 -0.78
CA ASP A 155 -17.31 -17.26 -1.23
C ASP A 155 -18.72 -16.88 -0.80
N GLY A 156 -18.85 -15.81 -0.02
CA GLY A 156 -20.15 -15.26 0.38
C GLY A 156 -20.84 -16.05 1.50
N ASP A 157 -20.06 -16.74 2.34
CA ASP A 157 -20.59 -17.52 3.47
C ASP A 157 -20.64 -16.73 4.79
N GLY A 158 -19.99 -15.56 4.84
CA GLY A 158 -19.93 -14.65 5.97
C GLY A 158 -18.65 -14.72 6.79
N ASP A 159 -17.79 -15.70 6.54
CA ASP A 159 -16.50 -15.85 7.18
C ASP A 159 -15.40 -15.18 6.34
N GLN A 160 -14.43 -14.52 6.98
CA GLN A 160 -13.35 -13.83 6.27
C GLN A 160 -12.25 -14.81 5.88
N ASP A 161 -12.06 -15.03 4.57
CA ASP A 161 -10.96 -15.81 4.01
C ASP A 161 -9.65 -15.01 4.00
N LEU A 162 -8.51 -15.70 4.10
CA LEU A 162 -7.20 -15.06 4.19
C LEU A 162 -6.33 -15.40 2.98
N PHE A 163 -5.83 -14.37 2.29
CA PHE A 163 -4.79 -14.52 1.28
C PHE A 163 -3.46 -13.95 1.76
N VAL A 164 -2.36 -14.68 1.52
CA VAL A 164 -0.99 -14.29 1.88
C VAL A 164 -0.09 -14.37 0.66
N ALA A 165 0.44 -13.23 0.25
CA ALA A 165 1.49 -13.11 -0.76
C ALA A 165 2.87 -13.36 -0.13
N GLY A 166 3.83 -13.88 -0.91
CA GLY A 166 5.17 -14.10 -0.34
C GLY A 166 6.24 -14.42 -1.36
N VAL A 167 7.44 -14.62 -0.85
CA VAL A 167 8.59 -15.05 -1.66
C VAL A 167 8.47 -16.53 -1.96
N GLY A 168 8.43 -16.84 -3.25
CA GLY A 168 8.29 -18.21 -3.76
C GLY A 168 6.85 -18.67 -3.99
N GLY A 169 5.84 -17.83 -3.72
CA GLY A 169 4.45 -18.18 -4.01
C GLY A 169 3.39 -17.51 -3.15
N TYR A 170 2.26 -18.18 -3.00
CA TYR A 170 1.06 -17.72 -2.31
C TYR A 170 0.57 -18.74 -1.30
N ARG A 171 -0.29 -18.26 -0.36
CA ARG A 171 -1.18 -19.09 0.45
C ARG A 171 -2.58 -18.47 0.39
N PHE A 172 -3.58 -19.30 0.13
CA PHE A 172 -4.97 -18.92 0.22
C PHE A 172 -5.67 -19.89 1.18
N TYR A 173 -6.24 -19.35 2.23
CA TYR A 173 -6.89 -20.09 3.27
C TYR A 173 -8.38 -19.76 3.29
N ARG A 174 -9.23 -20.78 3.14
CA ARG A 174 -10.65 -20.67 3.39
C ARG A 174 -10.89 -20.70 4.89
N ASN A 175 -11.73 -19.81 5.38
CA ASN A 175 -12.21 -19.81 6.75
C ASN A 175 -13.48 -20.67 6.85
N ASP A 176 -13.55 -21.55 7.81
CA ASP A 176 -14.71 -22.37 8.15
C ASP A 176 -15.05 -22.17 9.64
N GLY A 177 -15.70 -21.07 9.99
CA GLY A 177 -16.07 -20.74 11.36
C GLY A 177 -14.86 -20.69 12.31
N ALA A 178 -13.95 -19.74 12.07
CA ALA A 178 -12.70 -19.52 12.81
C ALA A 178 -11.63 -20.61 12.63
N LYS A 179 -11.72 -21.40 11.56
CA LYS A 179 -10.72 -22.41 11.19
C LYS A 179 -10.33 -22.29 9.74
N PHE A 180 -9.06 -22.02 9.52
CA PHE A 180 -8.50 -21.89 8.18
C PHE A 180 -8.06 -23.23 7.61
N VAL A 181 -8.43 -23.47 6.36
CA VAL A 181 -8.04 -24.64 5.58
C VAL A 181 -7.27 -24.15 4.34
N ASP A 182 -6.06 -24.65 4.12
CA ASP A 182 -5.29 -24.32 2.92
C ASP A 182 -6.06 -24.72 1.65
N HIS A 183 -6.51 -23.71 0.93
CA HIS A 183 -7.28 -23.86 -0.31
C HIS A 183 -6.46 -23.44 -1.54
N THR A 184 -5.18 -23.13 -1.40
CA THR A 184 -4.30 -22.60 -2.45
C THR A 184 -4.37 -23.41 -3.74
N THR A 185 -4.13 -24.73 -3.64
CA THR A 185 -4.16 -25.61 -4.83
C THR A 185 -5.57 -25.79 -5.39
N ALA A 186 -6.56 -25.90 -4.50
CA ALA A 186 -7.94 -26.17 -4.89
C ALA A 186 -8.62 -24.96 -5.53
N SER A 187 -8.19 -23.74 -5.18
CA SER A 187 -8.77 -22.49 -5.70
C SER A 187 -8.49 -22.22 -7.18
N GLY A 188 -7.38 -22.75 -7.71
CA GLY A 188 -6.88 -22.39 -9.04
C GLY A 188 -5.98 -21.15 -9.05
N ILE A 189 -5.78 -20.48 -7.92
CA ILE A 189 -4.82 -19.38 -7.76
C ILE A 189 -3.40 -19.97 -7.87
N LYS A 190 -2.69 -19.63 -8.95
CA LYS A 190 -1.34 -20.15 -9.20
C LYS A 190 -0.33 -19.01 -9.20
N ALA A 191 0.64 -19.12 -8.31
CA ALA A 191 1.80 -18.24 -8.33
C ALA A 191 2.61 -18.46 -9.63
N PRO A 192 3.04 -17.38 -10.31
CA PRO A 192 3.88 -17.52 -11.48
C PRO A 192 5.27 -18.04 -11.11
N VAL A 193 5.92 -18.66 -12.10
CA VAL A 193 7.30 -19.08 -12.02
C VAL A 193 8.09 -18.45 -13.16
N TRP A 194 9.34 -18.12 -12.92
CA TRP A 194 10.25 -17.60 -13.93
C TRP A 194 11.51 -18.48 -14.04
N LYS A 195 12.28 -18.34 -15.12
CA LYS A 195 13.49 -19.11 -15.36
C LYS A 195 14.69 -18.19 -15.43
N ASP A 196 15.75 -18.56 -14.71
CA ASP A 196 17.03 -17.89 -14.83
C ASP A 196 17.77 -18.25 -16.14
N GLU A 197 18.93 -17.63 -16.35
CA GLU A 197 19.78 -17.87 -17.54
C GLU A 197 20.24 -19.32 -17.69
N GLN A 198 20.26 -20.08 -16.58
CA GLN A 198 20.60 -21.50 -16.57
C GLN A 198 19.36 -22.40 -16.78
N GLY A 199 18.18 -21.81 -16.97
CA GLY A 199 16.91 -22.50 -17.15
C GLY A 199 16.32 -23.10 -15.87
N ARG A 200 16.81 -22.73 -14.68
CA ARG A 200 16.26 -23.16 -13.39
C ARG A 200 14.99 -22.37 -13.10
N GLU A 201 13.97 -23.08 -12.64
CA GLU A 201 12.70 -22.46 -12.25
C GLU A 201 12.78 -21.88 -10.83
N HIS A 202 12.21 -20.68 -10.69
CA HIS A 202 12.11 -19.95 -9.44
C HIS A 202 10.66 -19.45 -9.24
N GLY A 203 10.20 -19.38 -7.99
CA GLY A 203 8.90 -18.81 -7.66
C GLY A 203 8.92 -17.29 -7.71
N CYS A 204 7.74 -16.68 -7.71
CA CYS A 204 7.55 -15.23 -7.73
C CYS A 204 7.99 -14.54 -6.43
N PHE A 205 8.15 -13.22 -6.51
CA PHE A 205 8.29 -12.35 -5.35
C PHE A 205 7.04 -11.48 -5.23
N ALA A 206 6.00 -12.03 -4.61
CA ALA A 206 4.75 -11.33 -4.40
C ALA A 206 4.79 -10.41 -3.19
N THR A 207 4.06 -9.29 -3.24
CA THR A 207 4.09 -8.20 -2.26
C THR A 207 2.70 -7.84 -1.75
N SER A 208 2.22 -6.61 -1.98
CA SER A 208 0.88 -6.19 -1.57
C SER A 208 -0.22 -6.88 -2.39
N CYS A 209 -1.36 -7.08 -1.78
CA CYS A 209 -2.52 -7.72 -2.39
C CYS A 209 -3.81 -7.06 -1.93
N ALA A 210 -4.87 -7.19 -2.74
CA ALA A 210 -6.16 -6.58 -2.45
C ALA A 210 -7.30 -7.39 -3.05
N TRP A 211 -8.43 -7.41 -2.35
CA TRP A 211 -9.71 -7.89 -2.84
C TRP A 211 -10.58 -6.74 -3.29
N PHE A 212 -11.24 -6.87 -4.42
CA PHE A 212 -12.22 -5.92 -4.93
C PHE A 212 -13.08 -6.59 -6.01
N ASP A 213 -14.23 -6.03 -6.32
CA ASP A 213 -15.09 -6.49 -7.41
C ASP A 213 -14.63 -5.80 -8.71
N ALA A 214 -13.92 -6.52 -9.57
CA ALA A 214 -13.30 -5.95 -10.77
C ALA A 214 -14.25 -5.81 -11.96
N ASP A 215 -15.35 -6.58 -12.01
CA ASP A 215 -16.26 -6.61 -13.16
C ASP A 215 -17.75 -6.46 -12.80
N GLY A 216 -18.06 -6.05 -11.58
CA GLY A 216 -19.41 -5.74 -11.13
C GLY A 216 -20.28 -6.97 -10.84
N ASP A 217 -19.68 -8.17 -10.75
CA ASP A 217 -20.43 -9.40 -10.47
C ASP A 217 -20.61 -9.66 -8.96
N ARG A 218 -20.01 -8.81 -8.10
CA ARG A 218 -20.07 -8.79 -6.63
C ARG A 218 -19.28 -9.90 -5.94
N LEU A 219 -18.59 -10.73 -6.68
CA LEU A 219 -17.62 -11.66 -6.11
C LEU A 219 -16.28 -10.91 -5.94
N PRO A 220 -15.64 -11.00 -4.77
CA PRO A 220 -14.33 -10.41 -4.59
C PRO A 220 -13.30 -11.08 -5.51
N ASP A 221 -12.72 -10.31 -6.43
CA ASP A 221 -11.56 -10.69 -7.23
C ASP A 221 -10.28 -10.35 -6.49
N LEU A 222 -9.20 -11.05 -6.82
CA LEU A 222 -7.92 -10.88 -6.12
C LEU A 222 -6.86 -10.25 -7.02
N PHE A 223 -6.35 -9.09 -6.61
CA PHE A 223 -5.14 -8.51 -7.19
C PHE A 223 -3.92 -8.82 -6.35
N VAL A 224 -2.80 -9.22 -7.00
CA VAL A 224 -1.53 -9.54 -6.35
C VAL A 224 -0.40 -8.79 -7.03
N GLY A 225 0.27 -7.91 -6.29
CA GLY A 225 1.47 -7.20 -6.71
C GLY A 225 2.69 -8.11 -6.71
N HIS A 226 3.58 -7.92 -7.70
CA HIS A 226 4.88 -8.59 -7.77
C HIS A 226 6.01 -7.58 -7.89
N TYR A 227 7.14 -7.92 -7.29
CA TYR A 227 8.28 -7.02 -7.23
C TYR A 227 9.29 -7.30 -8.34
N VAL A 228 10.18 -8.24 -8.14
CA VAL A 228 11.27 -8.53 -9.07
C VAL A 228 11.50 -10.03 -9.21
N GLN A 229 12.06 -10.45 -10.33
CA GLN A 229 12.56 -11.81 -10.53
C GLN A 229 13.84 -12.00 -9.71
N TRP A 230 13.68 -12.52 -8.50
CA TRP A 230 14.75 -12.74 -7.54
C TRP A 230 14.70 -14.14 -6.95
N SER A 231 15.88 -14.71 -6.69
CA SER A 231 16.07 -15.91 -5.88
C SER A 231 17.42 -15.84 -5.18
N GLU A 232 17.63 -16.65 -4.12
CA GLU A 232 18.95 -16.73 -3.46
C GLU A 232 20.07 -17.09 -4.47
N ALA A 233 19.76 -17.92 -5.47
CA ALA A 233 20.72 -18.37 -6.47
C ALA A 233 21.09 -17.29 -7.50
N THR A 234 20.26 -16.25 -7.65
CA THR A 234 20.45 -15.13 -8.61
C THR A 234 20.73 -13.82 -7.88
N ASP A 235 20.93 -13.86 -6.56
CA ASP A 235 21.20 -12.67 -5.77
C ASP A 235 22.51 -11.99 -6.19
N ILE A 236 22.48 -10.66 -6.28
CA ILE A 236 23.55 -9.86 -6.86
C ILE A 236 24.42 -9.27 -5.74
N PHE A 237 25.74 -9.31 -5.93
CA PHE A 237 26.65 -8.60 -5.05
C PHE A 237 26.59 -7.09 -5.34
N ALA A 238 26.04 -6.32 -4.42
CA ALA A 238 26.08 -4.87 -4.41
C ALA A 238 26.96 -4.36 -3.26
N THR A 239 27.45 -3.14 -3.36
CA THR A 239 28.29 -2.53 -2.33
C THR A 239 28.13 -1.02 -2.32
N LEU A 240 28.06 -0.42 -1.13
CA LEU A 240 28.01 1.03 -0.93
C LEU A 240 29.40 1.64 -0.66
N ASP A 241 30.34 0.82 -0.15
CA ASP A 241 31.70 1.24 0.23
C ASP A 241 32.80 0.67 -0.67
N GLY A 242 32.40 -0.06 -1.72
CA GLY A 242 33.31 -0.74 -2.65
C GLY A 242 33.94 -2.02 -2.11
N LYS A 243 33.62 -2.45 -0.88
CA LYS A 243 34.26 -3.59 -0.21
C LYS A 243 33.27 -4.58 0.41
N ASN A 244 32.36 -4.09 1.23
CA ASN A 244 31.40 -4.92 1.93
C ASN A 244 30.12 -5.07 1.12
N LYS A 245 29.47 -6.26 1.18
CA LYS A 245 28.18 -6.47 0.55
C LYS A 245 27.13 -5.57 1.19
N SER A 246 26.32 -4.92 0.38
CA SER A 246 25.07 -4.23 0.72
C SER A 246 23.90 -4.92 0.04
N TYR A 247 22.68 -4.49 0.37
CA TYR A 247 21.51 -4.92 -0.38
C TYR A 247 21.55 -4.35 -1.81
N ALA A 248 21.18 -5.18 -2.78
CA ALA A 248 21.17 -4.77 -4.19
C ALA A 248 19.94 -3.92 -4.49
N GLU A 249 20.11 -2.90 -5.33
CA GLU A 249 19.02 -2.06 -5.79
C GLU A 249 18.11 -2.79 -6.80
N PRO A 250 16.81 -2.46 -6.86
CA PRO A 250 15.84 -3.17 -7.70
C PRO A 250 16.09 -2.98 -9.20
N ASP A 251 16.84 -1.95 -9.62
CA ASP A 251 17.22 -1.73 -11.02
C ASP A 251 18.14 -2.82 -11.59
N LYS A 252 18.77 -3.62 -10.73
CA LYS A 252 19.60 -4.76 -11.10
C LYS A 252 18.81 -6.02 -11.46
N TYR A 253 17.53 -6.07 -11.14
CA TYR A 253 16.65 -7.20 -11.38
C TYR A 253 15.57 -6.85 -12.38
N GLN A 254 15.08 -7.85 -13.11
CA GLN A 254 13.91 -7.69 -13.96
C GLN A 254 12.65 -7.56 -13.10
N GLY A 255 11.70 -6.77 -13.56
CA GLY A 255 10.38 -6.68 -12.95
C GLY A 255 9.58 -7.98 -13.11
N GLU A 256 8.50 -8.08 -12.38
CA GLU A 256 7.57 -9.19 -12.47
C GLU A 256 6.13 -8.67 -12.57
N SER A 257 5.35 -9.20 -13.53
CA SER A 257 3.98 -8.73 -13.75
C SER A 257 3.07 -9.11 -12.58
N CYS A 258 2.26 -8.15 -12.14
CA CYS A 258 1.14 -8.38 -11.24
C CYS A 258 0.18 -9.44 -11.77
N ARG A 259 -0.73 -9.92 -10.91
CA ARG A 259 -1.79 -10.85 -11.29
C ARG A 259 -3.15 -10.33 -10.85
N LEU A 260 -4.14 -10.50 -11.72
CA LEU A 260 -5.54 -10.38 -11.39
C LEU A 260 -6.18 -11.76 -11.52
N PHE A 261 -6.75 -12.26 -10.44
CA PHE A 261 -7.48 -13.51 -10.40
C PHE A 261 -8.96 -13.22 -10.30
N LYS A 262 -9.71 -13.49 -11.37
CA LYS A 262 -11.17 -13.39 -11.37
C LYS A 262 -11.78 -14.52 -10.56
N ASN A 263 -12.67 -14.18 -9.63
CA ASN A 263 -13.48 -15.12 -8.86
C ASN A 263 -14.61 -15.67 -9.75
N LEU A 264 -14.75 -16.99 -9.80
CA LEU A 264 -15.79 -17.68 -10.57
C LEU A 264 -16.91 -18.24 -9.67
N GLY A 265 -16.89 -17.89 -8.38
CA GLY A 265 -17.72 -18.45 -7.34
C GLY A 265 -17.21 -19.78 -6.79
N GLY A 266 -17.62 -20.10 -5.55
CA GLY A 266 -17.21 -21.34 -4.87
C GLY A 266 -15.71 -21.48 -4.68
N LEU A 267 -15.01 -20.38 -4.42
CA LEU A 267 -13.55 -20.28 -4.25
C LEU A 267 -12.77 -20.84 -5.44
N LYS A 268 -13.25 -20.63 -6.66
CA LYS A 268 -12.56 -20.94 -7.90
C LYS A 268 -12.14 -19.67 -8.61
N PHE A 269 -10.88 -19.59 -8.96
CA PHE A 269 -10.30 -18.41 -9.56
C PHE A 269 -9.64 -18.73 -10.91
N LYS A 270 -9.66 -17.76 -11.81
CA LYS A 270 -9.01 -17.78 -13.10
C LYS A 270 -8.02 -16.61 -13.18
N ASP A 271 -6.80 -16.87 -13.63
CA ASP A 271 -5.86 -15.79 -13.97
C ASP A 271 -6.42 -15.01 -15.18
N ALA A 272 -6.86 -13.78 -14.91
CA ALA A 272 -7.44 -12.85 -15.88
C ALA A 272 -6.45 -11.75 -16.30
N THR A 273 -5.20 -11.77 -15.82
CA THR A 273 -4.22 -10.70 -15.98
C THR A 273 -4.05 -10.22 -17.42
N SER A 274 -3.92 -11.14 -18.36
CA SER A 274 -3.71 -10.78 -19.78
C SER A 274 -4.99 -10.28 -20.44
N GLU A 275 -6.12 -10.92 -20.16
CA GLU A 275 -7.40 -10.57 -20.78
C GLU A 275 -7.97 -9.27 -20.23
N SER A 276 -7.66 -8.94 -18.97
CA SER A 276 -8.06 -7.67 -18.35
C SER A 276 -7.19 -6.47 -18.78
N GLY A 277 -6.09 -6.68 -19.50
CA GLY A 277 -5.19 -5.59 -19.88
C GLY A 277 -4.19 -5.17 -18.78
N MET A 278 -4.09 -5.91 -17.68
CA MET A 278 -3.20 -5.57 -16.56
C MET A 278 -1.80 -6.21 -16.64
N LEU A 279 -1.45 -6.84 -17.77
CA LEU A 279 -0.12 -7.43 -17.94
C LEU A 279 0.97 -6.35 -18.00
N ASN A 280 1.90 -6.38 -17.04
CA ASN A 280 2.93 -5.36 -16.85
C ASN A 280 4.29 -5.97 -16.46
N PRO A 281 4.99 -6.66 -17.38
CA PRO A 281 6.17 -7.48 -17.06
C PRO A 281 7.37 -6.70 -16.52
N GLU A 282 7.35 -5.37 -16.63
CA GLU A 282 8.39 -4.47 -16.12
C GLU A 282 8.04 -3.91 -14.74
N GLY A 283 6.85 -4.20 -14.21
CA GLY A 283 6.40 -3.71 -12.91
C GLY A 283 7.31 -4.17 -11.78
N LYS A 284 7.49 -3.32 -10.78
CA LYS A 284 8.19 -3.62 -9.53
C LYS A 284 7.33 -3.17 -8.37
N THR A 285 6.18 -3.82 -8.26
CA THR A 285 5.10 -3.40 -7.38
C THR A 285 5.43 -3.69 -5.93
N LEU A 286 5.31 -2.67 -5.10
CA LEU A 286 5.40 -2.77 -3.64
C LEU A 286 4.08 -2.41 -2.96
N GLY A 287 3.41 -1.34 -3.37
CA GLY A 287 2.13 -0.91 -2.82
C GLY A 287 0.99 -1.02 -3.83
N VAL A 288 -0.20 -1.35 -3.33
CA VAL A 288 -1.45 -1.46 -4.10
C VAL A 288 -2.55 -0.73 -3.36
N CYS A 289 -3.28 0.15 -4.05
CA CYS A 289 -4.44 0.85 -3.51
C CYS A 289 -5.64 0.68 -4.44
N ILE A 290 -6.77 0.24 -3.89
CA ILE A 290 -8.05 0.22 -4.58
C ILE A 290 -8.73 1.56 -4.35
N VAL A 291 -9.14 2.20 -5.44
CA VAL A 291 -9.69 3.56 -5.43
C VAL A 291 -10.64 3.75 -6.60
N ASP A 292 -11.78 4.39 -6.38
CA ASP A 292 -12.63 4.92 -7.45
C ASP A 292 -12.20 6.38 -7.66
N PHE A 293 -11.16 6.59 -8.51
CA PHE A 293 -10.54 7.92 -8.61
C PHE A 293 -11.36 8.88 -9.47
N ASP A 294 -12.15 8.40 -10.44
CA ASP A 294 -12.96 9.22 -11.33
C ASP A 294 -14.44 9.31 -10.94
N GLU A 295 -14.81 8.60 -9.87
CA GLU A 295 -16.14 8.61 -9.25
C GLU A 295 -17.24 8.04 -10.16
N ASP A 296 -16.87 7.09 -11.03
CA ASP A 296 -17.82 6.40 -11.90
C ASP A 296 -18.49 5.19 -11.23
N GLY A 297 -17.99 4.78 -10.07
CA GLY A 297 -18.49 3.67 -9.24
C GLY A 297 -17.80 2.34 -9.47
N ASP A 298 -16.87 2.27 -10.43
CA ASP A 298 -16.07 1.09 -10.70
C ASP A 298 -14.71 1.21 -9.98
N PRO A 299 -14.27 0.20 -9.22
CA PRO A 299 -13.01 0.31 -8.49
C PRO A 299 -11.80 0.22 -9.42
N ASP A 300 -10.93 1.22 -9.33
CA ASP A 300 -9.66 1.34 -10.03
C ASP A 300 -8.50 0.79 -9.19
N VAL A 301 -7.33 0.62 -9.83
CA VAL A 301 -6.13 0.13 -9.15
C VAL A 301 -4.96 1.08 -9.33
N ALA A 302 -4.52 1.70 -8.24
CA ALA A 302 -3.29 2.49 -8.21
C ALA A 302 -2.13 1.68 -7.62
N ILE A 303 -0.95 1.77 -8.25
CA ILE A 303 0.21 0.94 -7.92
C ILE A 303 1.44 1.81 -7.73
N ALA A 304 2.12 1.63 -6.59
CA ALA A 304 3.45 2.16 -6.35
C ALA A 304 4.51 1.14 -6.81
N ASN A 305 5.38 1.58 -7.72
CA ASN A 305 6.49 0.79 -8.24
C ASN A 305 7.84 1.34 -7.77
N ASP A 306 8.75 0.45 -7.40
CA ASP A 306 10.11 0.81 -7.00
C ASP A 306 11.01 0.99 -8.24
N LYS A 307 11.47 2.24 -8.45
CA LYS A 307 12.30 2.64 -9.60
C LYS A 307 11.73 2.28 -10.98
N GLN A 308 10.41 2.25 -11.06
CA GLN A 308 9.62 2.15 -12.29
C GLN A 308 8.49 3.19 -12.25
N PRO A 309 7.89 3.56 -13.39
CA PRO A 309 6.69 4.39 -13.35
C PRO A 309 5.60 3.76 -12.49
N ASN A 310 4.91 4.56 -11.67
CA ASN A 310 3.70 4.09 -11.01
C ASN A 310 2.64 3.77 -12.05
N TYR A 311 1.68 2.90 -11.71
CA TYR A 311 0.55 2.61 -12.59
C TYR A 311 -0.75 3.13 -11.97
N LEU A 312 -1.67 3.55 -12.84
CA LEU A 312 -3.05 3.85 -12.51
C LEU A 312 -3.93 3.15 -13.56
N TYR A 313 -4.52 2.05 -13.16
CA TYR A 313 -5.40 1.26 -13.99
C TYR A 313 -6.83 1.72 -13.79
N ARG A 314 -7.39 2.41 -14.80
CA ARG A 314 -8.80 2.75 -14.83
C ARG A 314 -9.61 1.51 -15.22
N ASN A 315 -10.59 1.16 -14.39
CA ASN A 315 -11.59 0.15 -14.70
C ASN A 315 -12.55 0.66 -15.80
N ARG A 316 -13.03 -0.23 -16.64
CA ARG A 316 -14.03 0.08 -17.67
C ARG A 316 -15.41 -0.49 -17.35
N GLY A 317 -15.59 -1.01 -16.13
CA GLY A 317 -16.84 -1.61 -15.65
C GLY A 317 -17.15 -2.99 -16.24
N ASP A 318 -16.24 -3.58 -17.00
CA ASP A 318 -16.42 -4.88 -17.65
C ASP A 318 -15.30 -5.88 -17.30
N GLY A 319 -14.50 -5.58 -16.27
CA GLY A 319 -13.33 -6.37 -15.86
C GLY A 319 -12.10 -6.13 -16.73
N THR A 320 -12.12 -5.12 -17.61
CA THR A 320 -10.95 -4.67 -18.38
C THR A 320 -10.44 -3.33 -17.88
N PHE A 321 -9.12 -3.16 -17.94
CA PHE A 321 -8.43 -2.00 -17.38
C PHE A 321 -7.51 -1.33 -18.40
N GLU A 322 -7.32 -0.03 -18.23
CA GLU A 322 -6.39 0.77 -19.02
C GLU A 322 -5.40 1.48 -18.10
N ASN A 323 -4.10 1.26 -18.30
CA ASN A 323 -3.10 2.04 -17.58
C ASN A 323 -3.04 3.46 -18.15
N ILE A 324 -3.52 4.42 -17.36
CA ILE A 324 -3.55 5.85 -17.74
C ILE A 324 -2.51 6.68 -16.98
N ALA A 325 -1.59 6.07 -16.23
CA ALA A 325 -0.68 6.76 -15.32
C ALA A 325 0.11 7.89 -15.97
N ASP A 326 0.56 7.71 -17.23
CA ASP A 326 1.30 8.73 -17.97
C ASP A 326 0.41 9.91 -18.34
N ALA A 327 -0.79 9.64 -18.86
CA ALA A 327 -1.78 10.65 -19.22
C ALA A 327 -2.32 11.38 -17.98
N ALA A 328 -2.52 10.64 -16.89
CA ALA A 328 -2.97 11.17 -15.61
C ALA A 328 -1.90 11.93 -14.83
N GLY A 329 -0.61 11.82 -15.23
CA GLY A 329 0.49 12.54 -14.58
C GLY A 329 0.96 11.94 -13.25
N VAL A 330 0.65 10.65 -12.98
CA VAL A 330 1.05 9.96 -11.74
C VAL A 330 2.24 9.00 -11.91
N GLY A 331 2.65 8.72 -13.17
CA GLY A 331 3.73 7.79 -13.47
C GLY A 331 5.13 8.27 -13.05
N TYR A 332 5.38 9.58 -13.07
CA TYR A 332 6.72 10.17 -12.92
C TYR A 332 6.74 11.34 -11.94
N ALA A 333 7.94 11.65 -11.45
CA ALA A 333 8.22 12.88 -10.73
C ALA A 333 8.24 14.10 -11.68
N ALA A 334 8.32 15.34 -11.12
CA ALA A 334 8.31 16.59 -11.91
C ALA A 334 9.46 16.72 -12.91
N ASP A 335 10.57 16.11 -12.59
CA ASP A 335 11.77 16.11 -13.42
C ASP A 335 11.74 15.00 -14.49
N GLY A 336 10.63 14.27 -14.62
CA GLY A 336 10.45 13.17 -15.54
C GLY A 336 11.14 11.87 -15.11
N ARG A 337 11.67 11.81 -13.90
CA ARG A 337 12.30 10.59 -13.37
C ARG A 337 11.27 9.70 -12.65
N VAL A 338 11.54 8.41 -12.65
CA VAL A 338 10.85 7.48 -11.77
C VAL A 338 11.35 7.65 -10.33
N ARG A 339 10.52 7.33 -9.35
CA ARG A 339 10.88 7.28 -7.94
C ARG A 339 10.85 5.85 -7.43
N ALA A 340 11.41 5.63 -6.25
CA ALA A 340 11.33 4.36 -5.56
C ALA A 340 10.07 4.32 -4.70
N GLY A 341 8.93 4.06 -5.34
CA GLY A 341 7.62 4.00 -4.68
C GLY A 341 7.43 2.71 -3.90
N MET A 342 6.92 2.80 -2.68
CA MET A 342 6.68 1.67 -1.78
C MET A 342 5.23 1.56 -1.37
N GLY A 343 4.79 2.19 -0.29
CA GLY A 343 3.39 2.22 0.10
C GLY A 343 2.60 3.24 -0.72
N ILE A 344 1.30 3.01 -0.82
CA ILE A 344 0.37 3.86 -1.56
C ILE A 344 -0.98 3.87 -0.86
N ASP A 345 -1.61 5.03 -0.80
CA ASP A 345 -2.98 5.16 -0.31
C ASP A 345 -3.71 6.30 -1.00
N SER A 346 -5.04 6.31 -0.89
CA SER A 346 -5.90 7.36 -1.43
C SER A 346 -6.78 7.99 -0.36
N GLY A 347 -7.00 9.29 -0.48
CA GLY A 347 -7.82 10.08 0.43
C GLY A 347 -8.14 11.46 -0.15
N TYR A 348 -8.41 12.42 0.72
CA TYR A 348 -8.79 13.78 0.31
C TYR A 348 -7.92 14.82 1.02
N VAL A 349 -7.17 15.63 0.24
CA VAL A 349 -6.34 16.71 0.82
C VAL A 349 -7.19 17.92 1.21
N GLY A 350 -8.11 18.32 0.35
CA GLY A 350 -8.90 19.54 0.49
C GLY A 350 -10.35 19.30 0.96
N ASP A 351 -11.02 20.38 1.38
CA ASP A 351 -12.44 20.34 1.78
C ASP A 351 -13.41 20.20 0.59
N ARG A 352 -12.90 20.07 -0.63
CA ARG A 352 -13.72 20.00 -1.83
C ARG A 352 -13.98 18.56 -2.23
N GLN A 353 -15.25 18.20 -2.26
CA GLN A 353 -15.74 16.91 -2.74
C GLN A 353 -15.21 16.58 -4.14
N GLY A 354 -14.91 15.32 -4.39
CA GLY A 354 -14.51 14.81 -5.71
C GLY A 354 -13.06 15.09 -6.08
N ARG A 355 -12.20 15.48 -5.14
CA ARG A 355 -10.77 15.70 -5.36
C ARG A 355 -9.96 14.61 -4.69
N CYS A 356 -10.10 13.41 -5.24
CA CYS A 356 -9.30 12.27 -4.81
C CYS A 356 -7.80 12.63 -4.87
N ALA A 357 -7.08 12.23 -3.85
CA ALA A 357 -5.63 12.31 -3.78
C ALA A 357 -5.04 10.92 -3.63
N ILE A 358 -3.90 10.68 -4.27
CA ILE A 358 -3.10 9.47 -4.14
C ILE A 358 -1.76 9.87 -3.54
N ALA A 359 -1.38 9.27 -2.42
CA ALA A 359 -0.06 9.46 -1.80
C ALA A 359 0.82 8.23 -2.02
N VAL A 360 2.10 8.46 -2.33
CA VAL A 360 3.11 7.41 -2.52
C VAL A 360 4.31 7.67 -1.62
N GLY A 361 4.64 6.70 -0.77
CA GLY A 361 5.86 6.69 0.02
C GLY A 361 7.08 6.36 -0.82
N ASN A 362 8.18 7.08 -0.62
CA ASN A 362 9.38 6.96 -1.45
C ASN A 362 10.65 6.77 -0.61
N PHE A 363 11.76 6.53 -1.30
CA PHE A 363 13.08 6.36 -0.71
C PHE A 363 13.62 7.66 -0.10
N SER A 364 14.61 7.57 0.80
CA SER A 364 15.29 8.72 1.39
C SER A 364 15.77 9.71 0.33
N SER A 365 15.53 11.00 0.55
CA SER A 365 15.77 12.11 -0.38
C SER A 365 14.77 12.16 -1.56
N GLU A 366 13.73 11.36 -1.50
CA GLU A 366 12.56 11.41 -2.36
C GLU A 366 11.33 11.57 -1.45
N PRO A 367 10.73 12.76 -1.35
CA PRO A 367 9.62 12.98 -0.41
C PRO A 367 8.40 12.12 -0.77
N VAL A 368 7.53 11.90 0.20
CA VAL A 368 6.19 11.38 -0.09
C VAL A 368 5.56 12.27 -1.16
N THR A 369 5.11 11.66 -2.24
CA THR A 369 4.45 12.36 -3.34
C THR A 369 2.95 12.33 -3.14
N ILE A 370 2.27 13.46 -3.31
CA ILE A 370 0.81 13.54 -3.30
C ILE A 370 0.33 14.04 -4.65
N TYR A 371 -0.45 13.20 -5.34
CA TYR A 371 -1.15 13.50 -6.57
C TYR A 371 -2.60 13.84 -6.23
N GLU A 372 -3.08 15.05 -6.53
CA GLU A 372 -4.46 15.50 -6.27
C GLU A 372 -5.18 15.79 -7.58
N ARG A 373 -6.40 15.28 -7.77
CA ARG A 373 -7.26 15.68 -8.90
C ARG A 373 -7.68 17.13 -8.74
N ARG A 374 -7.62 17.90 -9.83
CA ARG A 374 -8.02 19.32 -9.78
C ARG A 374 -9.53 19.51 -9.73
N THR A 375 -10.24 18.72 -10.50
CA THR A 375 -11.70 18.74 -10.58
C THR A 375 -12.23 17.32 -10.79
N THR A 376 -13.51 17.10 -10.56
CA THR A 376 -14.17 15.81 -10.81
C THR A 376 -14.22 15.42 -12.30
N SER A 377 -14.06 16.38 -13.21
CA SER A 377 -14.05 16.15 -14.66
C SER A 377 -12.67 15.94 -15.26
N ASP A 378 -11.58 16.20 -14.48
CA ASP A 378 -10.22 16.06 -14.96
C ASP A 378 -9.69 14.65 -14.65
N GLU A 379 -9.14 13.97 -15.64
CA GLU A 379 -8.39 12.72 -15.42
C GLU A 379 -6.93 13.01 -14.99
N PHE A 380 -6.51 14.27 -14.99
CA PHE A 380 -5.15 14.68 -14.69
C PHE A 380 -4.98 15.07 -13.22
N PHE A 381 -3.93 14.53 -12.61
CA PHE A 381 -3.51 14.85 -11.26
C PHE A 381 -2.40 15.89 -11.26
N ILE A 382 -2.42 16.77 -10.28
CA ILE A 382 -1.31 17.68 -9.97
C ILE A 382 -0.62 17.23 -8.69
N ARG A 383 0.68 17.44 -8.62
CA ARG A 383 1.44 17.18 -7.41
C ARG A 383 1.31 18.35 -6.45
N VAL A 384 1.06 18.05 -5.20
CA VAL A 384 0.79 19.06 -4.18
C VAL A 384 1.70 18.93 -2.93
N GLU A 385 2.62 17.98 -2.89
CA GLU A 385 3.50 17.75 -1.73
C GLU A 385 4.34 18.95 -1.34
N ASP A 386 4.81 19.75 -2.32
CA ASP A 386 5.60 20.96 -2.06
C ASP A 386 4.77 22.08 -1.44
N VAL A 387 3.59 22.33 -1.99
CA VAL A 387 2.71 23.44 -1.55
C VAL A 387 1.96 23.11 -0.26
N THR A 388 1.79 21.83 0.04
CA THR A 388 1.14 21.35 1.27
C THR A 388 2.13 21.15 2.43
N GLY A 389 3.44 21.22 2.19
CA GLY A 389 4.47 21.04 3.21
C GLY A 389 4.89 19.60 3.46
N VAL A 390 4.24 18.62 2.82
CA VAL A 390 4.55 17.19 2.97
C VAL A 390 5.97 16.88 2.50
N ALA A 391 6.40 17.48 1.37
CA ALA A 391 7.74 17.27 0.86
C ALA A 391 8.82 17.65 1.88
N LEU A 392 8.67 18.80 2.54
CA LEU A 392 9.63 19.26 3.55
C LEU A 392 9.67 18.31 4.77
N ALA A 393 8.52 17.80 5.20
CA ALA A 393 8.41 16.95 6.37
C ALA A 393 8.99 15.55 6.13
N THR A 394 8.88 15.00 4.90
CA THR A 394 9.16 13.58 4.62
C THR A 394 10.45 13.33 3.84
N ASN A 395 11.05 14.34 3.20
CA ASN A 395 12.20 14.17 2.30
C ASN A 395 13.41 13.43 2.91
N SER A 396 13.61 13.53 4.22
CA SER A 396 14.76 12.91 4.88
C SER A 396 14.57 11.42 5.19
N TRP A 397 13.35 10.93 5.13
CA TRP A 397 12.97 9.61 5.58
C TRP A 397 12.71 8.64 4.42
N LEU A 398 12.83 7.36 4.70
CA LEU A 398 12.46 6.27 3.81
C LEU A 398 11.09 5.76 4.24
N THR A 399 10.06 6.08 3.45
CA THR A 399 8.67 5.79 3.79
C THR A 399 8.19 4.50 3.14
N PHE A 400 7.80 3.50 3.96
CA PHE A 400 7.14 2.28 3.52
C PHE A 400 5.62 2.37 3.65
N GLY A 401 5.08 2.15 4.84
CA GLY A 401 3.64 2.26 5.08
C GLY A 401 3.17 3.70 5.10
N LEU A 402 2.01 3.96 4.52
CA LEU A 402 1.35 5.26 4.63
C LEU A 402 -0.16 5.10 4.54
N LEU A 403 -0.89 6.00 5.23
CA LEU A 403 -2.34 5.99 5.27
C LEU A 403 -2.89 7.42 5.30
N PHE A 404 -3.94 7.64 4.52
CA PHE A 404 -4.85 8.75 4.74
C PHE A 404 -5.91 8.35 5.76
N VAL A 405 -5.94 9.01 6.90
CA VAL A 405 -6.89 8.74 7.99
C VAL A 405 -7.31 10.04 8.65
N ASP A 406 -8.53 10.13 9.10
CA ASP A 406 -9.01 11.23 9.94
C ASP A 406 -8.69 10.91 11.41
N GLY A 407 -7.41 11.05 11.77
CA GLY A 407 -6.91 10.55 13.05
C GLY A 407 -7.27 11.45 14.23
N ASP A 408 -7.49 12.76 14.05
CA ASP A 408 -7.93 13.66 15.09
C ASP A 408 -9.45 13.92 15.07
N GLN A 409 -10.16 13.20 14.18
CA GLN A 409 -11.62 13.19 14.06
C GLN A 409 -12.23 14.56 13.75
N ASP A 410 -11.47 15.44 13.08
CA ASP A 410 -11.93 16.77 12.67
C ASP A 410 -12.69 16.74 11.33
N GLY A 411 -12.78 15.56 10.67
CA GLY A 411 -13.44 15.31 9.41
C GLY A 411 -12.53 15.58 8.19
N ARG A 412 -11.21 15.66 8.36
CA ARG A 412 -10.22 15.77 7.29
C ARG A 412 -9.25 14.61 7.34
N ASP A 413 -8.78 14.19 6.17
CA ASP A 413 -7.76 13.15 6.12
C ASP A 413 -6.40 13.74 6.47
N ASP A 414 -5.80 13.22 7.53
CA ASP A 414 -4.40 13.37 7.89
C ASP A 414 -3.56 12.35 7.12
N LEU A 415 -2.23 12.47 7.17
CA LEU A 415 -1.33 11.50 6.58
C LEU A 415 -0.42 10.91 7.65
N VAL A 416 -0.52 9.60 7.88
CA VAL A 416 0.34 8.86 8.80
C VAL A 416 1.32 8.02 7.99
N VAL A 417 2.62 8.08 8.33
CA VAL A 417 3.65 7.35 7.59
C VAL A 417 4.57 6.55 8.51
N ALA A 418 4.93 5.35 8.06
CA ALA A 418 5.87 4.45 8.72
C ALA A 418 7.20 4.45 7.97
N ASN A 419 8.23 4.93 8.64
CA ASN A 419 9.56 5.10 8.10
C ASN A 419 10.56 4.07 8.64
N GLY A 420 11.61 3.79 7.87
CA GLY A 420 12.68 2.90 8.30
C GLY A 420 13.62 2.52 7.17
N HIS A 421 14.93 2.78 7.33
CA HIS A 421 15.91 2.54 6.29
C HIS A 421 16.14 1.04 6.01
N LEU A 422 16.73 0.72 4.83
CA LEU A 422 17.03 -0.66 4.41
C LEU A 422 18.36 -1.17 4.97
N GLU A 423 19.38 -0.31 5.02
CA GLU A 423 20.76 -0.68 5.29
C GLU A 423 21.14 -0.35 6.74
N PRO A 424 21.38 -1.37 7.59
CA PRO A 424 21.73 -1.14 9.00
C PRO A 424 23.01 -0.33 9.19
N SER A 425 23.92 -0.35 8.22
CA SER A 425 25.20 0.38 8.26
C SER A 425 25.16 1.74 7.58
N ILE A 426 23.97 2.25 7.21
CA ILE A 426 23.85 3.50 6.42
C ILE A 426 24.53 4.69 7.10
N GLN A 427 24.44 4.82 8.43
CA GLN A 427 25.08 5.93 9.16
C GLN A 427 26.62 5.94 9.10
N GLN A 428 27.24 4.81 8.74
CA GLN A 428 28.69 4.75 8.53
C GLN A 428 29.08 5.41 7.20
N ILE A 429 28.15 5.52 6.26
CA ILE A 429 28.32 6.05 4.91
C ILE A 429 27.71 7.43 4.80
N ARG A 430 26.47 7.58 5.29
CA ARG A 430 25.70 8.84 5.35
C ARG A 430 25.30 9.12 6.80
N LYS A 431 26.04 9.96 7.46
CA LYS A 431 25.89 10.23 8.91
C LYS A 431 24.52 10.83 9.26
N GLU A 432 23.91 11.53 8.31
CA GLU A 432 22.64 12.21 8.45
C GLU A 432 21.41 11.28 8.34
N ILE A 433 21.58 10.07 7.82
CA ILE A 433 20.49 9.12 7.62
C ILE A 433 20.54 8.03 8.69
N PRO A 434 19.59 7.96 9.62
CA PRO A 434 19.51 6.87 10.59
C PRO A 434 18.95 5.60 9.95
N TYR A 435 19.24 4.45 10.56
CA TYR A 435 18.64 3.17 10.19
C TYR A 435 17.21 3.02 10.75
N GLU A 436 17.04 3.35 12.04
CA GLU A 436 15.72 3.44 12.68
C GLU A 436 15.20 4.86 12.53
N GLU A 437 14.00 4.99 11.98
CA GLU A 437 13.37 6.26 11.63
C GLU A 437 12.05 6.43 12.40
N PRO A 438 11.61 7.67 12.70
CA PRO A 438 10.36 7.90 13.43
C PRO A 438 9.14 7.65 12.54
N LEU A 439 8.01 7.30 13.16
CA LEU A 439 6.71 7.50 12.51
C LEU A 439 6.42 8.99 12.41
N GLN A 440 5.64 9.39 11.42
CA GLN A 440 5.14 10.75 11.33
C GLN A 440 3.62 10.77 11.22
N PHE A 441 3.02 11.74 11.88
CA PHE A 441 1.63 12.11 11.77
C PHE A 441 1.57 13.54 11.22
N LEU A 442 1.20 13.67 9.98
CA LEU A 442 1.10 14.92 9.27
C LEU A 442 -0.37 15.36 9.31
N ARG A 443 -0.70 16.25 10.25
CA ARG A 443 -2.04 16.78 10.45
C ARG A 443 -2.43 17.70 9.31
N ASN A 444 -3.63 17.50 8.76
CA ASN A 444 -4.20 18.32 7.71
C ASN A 444 -4.85 19.59 8.26
N ILE A 445 -4.22 20.72 8.06
CA ILE A 445 -4.71 22.02 8.52
C ILE A 445 -5.59 22.66 7.44
N ALA A 446 -6.90 22.71 7.72
CA ALA A 446 -7.92 23.39 6.92
C ALA A 446 -7.93 22.96 5.42
N GLY A 447 -7.53 21.73 5.10
CA GLY A 447 -7.49 21.22 3.72
C GLY A 447 -6.49 21.94 2.83
N LYS A 448 -5.43 22.55 3.39
CA LYS A 448 -4.47 23.38 2.66
C LYS A 448 -3.02 22.98 2.86
N ARG A 449 -2.68 22.47 4.02
CA ARG A 449 -1.31 22.09 4.37
C ARG A 449 -1.29 20.99 5.40
N PHE A 450 -0.20 20.26 5.42
CA PHE A 450 0.10 19.27 6.44
C PHE A 450 1.18 19.79 7.38
N VAL A 451 1.02 19.52 8.67
CA VAL A 451 1.97 19.88 9.72
C VAL A 451 2.34 18.63 10.50
N ASP A 452 3.62 18.36 10.63
CA ASP A 452 4.12 17.25 11.46
C ASP A 452 3.85 17.53 12.93
N VAL A 453 2.94 16.77 13.53
CA VAL A 453 2.56 16.87 14.93
C VAL A 453 3.05 15.68 15.78
N SER A 454 3.85 14.80 15.21
CA SER A 454 4.32 13.55 15.82
C SER A 454 4.91 13.73 17.23
N ALA A 455 5.61 14.82 17.46
CA ALA A 455 6.22 15.14 18.76
C ALA A 455 5.18 15.38 19.87
N HIS A 456 3.93 15.66 19.52
CA HIS A 456 2.83 15.93 20.44
C HIS A 456 2.02 14.68 20.79
N LEU A 457 2.21 13.58 20.05
CA LEU A 457 1.40 12.35 20.15
C LEU A 457 1.94 11.34 21.20
N GLY A 458 2.90 11.74 22.00
CA GLY A 458 3.51 10.91 23.04
C GLY A 458 4.83 10.26 22.62
N PRO A 459 5.63 9.78 23.59
CA PRO A 459 6.99 9.30 23.32
C PRO A 459 7.03 8.01 22.52
N ASP A 460 5.98 7.19 22.58
CA ASP A 460 5.92 5.91 21.89
C ASP A 460 5.67 6.09 20.39
N PHE A 461 4.90 7.11 20.01
CA PHE A 461 4.63 7.41 18.61
C PHE A 461 5.92 7.79 17.87
N GLY A 462 6.65 8.77 18.37
CA GLY A 462 7.89 9.27 17.77
C GLY A 462 9.14 8.38 17.98
N ARG A 463 9.02 7.23 18.69
CA ARG A 463 10.15 6.32 18.92
C ARG A 463 10.68 5.79 17.60
N PRO A 464 12.00 5.92 17.28
CA PRO A 464 12.56 5.40 16.05
C PRO A 464 12.43 3.88 15.93
N ARG A 465 12.14 3.41 14.71
CA ARG A 465 11.99 1.99 14.36
C ARG A 465 12.30 1.76 12.89
N VAL A 466 12.45 0.51 12.48
CA VAL A 466 12.53 0.14 11.07
C VAL A 466 11.13 -0.25 10.63
N GLY A 467 10.26 0.77 10.48
CA GLY A 467 8.85 0.58 10.14
C GLY A 467 8.67 0.01 8.73
N ARG A 468 7.63 -0.81 8.55
CA ARG A 468 7.26 -1.39 7.25
C ARG A 468 5.76 -1.26 7.01
N ALA A 469 4.98 -2.31 7.25
CA ALA A 469 3.54 -2.25 7.12
C ALA A 469 2.93 -1.31 8.15
N LEU A 470 1.87 -0.61 7.74
CA LEU A 470 1.07 0.25 8.59
C LEU A 470 -0.40 -0.03 8.29
N ALA A 471 -1.15 -0.45 9.30
CA ALA A 471 -2.59 -0.63 9.25
C ALA A 471 -3.26 0.13 10.39
N TYR A 472 -4.57 0.34 10.26
CA TYR A 472 -5.41 0.90 11.33
C TYR A 472 -6.62 0.00 11.59
N SER A 473 -7.10 0.04 12.82
CA SER A 473 -8.38 -0.49 13.26
C SER A 473 -8.73 0.13 14.60
N ASP A 474 -10.01 0.15 14.96
CA ASP A 474 -10.51 0.47 16.30
C ASP A 474 -10.49 -0.82 17.13
N LEU A 475 -9.35 -1.11 17.76
CA LEU A 475 -9.06 -2.40 18.39
C LEU A 475 -9.71 -2.57 19.79
N ASP A 476 -10.23 -1.51 20.39
CA ASP A 476 -10.95 -1.57 21.66
C ASP A 476 -12.39 -1.04 21.58
N SER A 477 -12.87 -0.81 20.35
CA SER A 477 -14.24 -0.37 20.06
C SER A 477 -14.65 0.94 20.77
N ASP A 478 -13.66 1.84 21.02
CA ASP A 478 -13.90 3.14 21.66
C ASP A 478 -14.19 4.26 20.64
N GLY A 479 -14.03 3.97 19.34
CA GLY A 479 -14.32 4.86 18.23
C GLY A 479 -13.11 5.58 17.67
N ASP A 480 -11.93 5.44 18.28
CA ASP A 480 -10.67 6.00 17.80
C ASP A 480 -9.93 5.00 16.90
N LEU A 481 -9.05 5.52 16.06
CA LEU A 481 -8.22 4.67 15.22
C LEU A 481 -6.87 4.38 15.89
N ASP A 482 -6.62 3.10 16.12
CA ASP A 482 -5.34 2.58 16.56
C ASP A 482 -4.47 2.23 15.37
N PHE A 483 -3.15 2.27 15.56
CA PHE A 483 -2.21 1.90 14.50
C PHE A 483 -1.43 0.64 14.83
N VAL A 484 -1.31 -0.23 13.84
CA VAL A 484 -0.45 -1.42 13.90
C VAL A 484 0.69 -1.24 12.90
N VAL A 485 1.91 -1.19 13.42
CA VAL A 485 3.13 -1.00 12.62
C VAL A 485 3.99 -2.25 12.73
N THR A 486 4.28 -2.91 11.61
CA THR A 486 5.29 -3.97 11.63
C THR A 486 6.69 -3.38 11.62
N VAL A 487 7.60 -4.00 12.34
CA VAL A 487 8.98 -3.53 12.49
C VAL A 487 9.92 -4.63 12.01
N ASN A 488 10.76 -4.31 11.03
CA ASN A 488 11.67 -5.30 10.43
C ASN A 488 12.63 -5.90 11.45
N GLY A 489 12.59 -7.22 11.61
CA GLY A 489 13.45 -7.97 12.54
C GLY A 489 13.15 -7.73 14.03
N LYS A 490 11.99 -7.17 14.37
CA LYS A 490 11.61 -6.84 15.75
C LYS A 490 10.10 -7.09 16.01
N PRO A 491 9.64 -7.00 17.29
CA PRO A 491 8.20 -6.95 17.59
C PRO A 491 7.51 -5.80 16.88
N PRO A 492 6.22 -5.93 16.51
CA PRO A 492 5.43 -4.83 15.99
C PRO A 492 5.24 -3.74 17.05
N SER A 493 4.68 -2.61 16.66
CA SER A 493 4.13 -1.62 17.58
C SER A 493 2.63 -1.53 17.38
N ILE A 494 1.86 -1.85 18.41
CA ILE A 494 0.42 -1.63 18.49
C ILE A 494 0.23 -0.34 19.28
N LEU A 495 -0.15 0.72 18.59
CA LEU A 495 -0.25 2.06 19.11
C LEU A 495 -1.71 2.37 19.40
N ARG A 496 -2.12 2.22 20.65
CA ARG A 496 -3.45 2.60 21.12
C ARG A 496 -3.59 4.11 21.10
N CYS A 497 -4.67 4.61 20.52
CA CYS A 497 -5.08 5.99 20.64
C CYS A 497 -5.63 6.26 22.05
N GLU A 498 -5.18 7.33 22.69
CA GLU A 498 -5.66 7.79 24.00
C GLU A 498 -6.24 9.20 23.85
N ALA A 499 -7.19 9.39 22.93
CA ALA A 499 -7.84 10.67 22.73
C ALA A 499 -9.14 10.76 23.51
N ALA A 500 -9.45 11.96 24.00
CA ALA A 500 -10.73 12.24 24.64
C ALA A 500 -11.13 13.70 24.36
N PRO A 501 -12.41 14.00 24.14
CA PRO A 501 -13.52 13.08 23.85
C PRO A 501 -13.54 12.69 22.37
N HIS A 502 -14.01 11.49 22.07
CA HIS A 502 -14.12 10.97 20.73
C HIS A 502 -15.36 11.50 20.02
N SER A 503 -15.22 11.80 18.74
CA SER A 503 -16.27 12.35 17.91
C SER A 503 -16.31 11.70 16.54
N ALA A 504 -16.25 10.36 16.47
CA ALA A 504 -16.39 9.64 15.22
C ALA A 504 -17.73 8.91 15.12
N LEU A 505 -18.32 8.95 13.92
CA LEU A 505 -19.38 8.04 13.50
C LEU A 505 -18.72 6.91 12.71
N ARG A 506 -18.99 5.68 13.15
CA ARG A 506 -18.49 4.48 12.48
C ARG A 506 -19.62 3.80 11.72
N VAL A 507 -19.37 3.42 10.48
CA VAL A 507 -20.37 2.81 9.61
C VAL A 507 -19.86 1.47 9.11
N ARG A 508 -20.45 0.40 9.65
CA ARG A 508 -20.21 -0.98 9.18
C ARG A 508 -21.21 -1.31 8.08
N ILE A 509 -20.70 -1.71 6.94
CA ILE A 509 -21.53 -2.14 5.81
C ILE A 509 -21.67 -3.67 5.85
N VAL A 510 -22.88 -4.14 5.64
CA VAL A 510 -23.17 -5.54 5.36
C VAL A 510 -23.80 -5.59 3.97
N GLY A 511 -23.06 -6.08 3.02
CA GLY A 511 -23.50 -6.22 1.63
C GLY A 511 -24.54 -7.32 1.47
N ARG A 512 -24.94 -7.55 0.24
CA ARG A 512 -25.82 -8.64 -0.15
C ARG A 512 -25.00 -9.75 -0.81
N ALA A 513 -25.34 -10.99 -0.51
CA ALA A 513 -24.66 -12.12 -1.13
C ALA A 513 -24.61 -12.02 -2.67
N PRO A 514 -23.50 -12.38 -3.33
CA PRO A 514 -22.31 -12.99 -2.73
C PRO A 514 -21.32 -11.99 -2.10
N GLY A 515 -21.49 -10.68 -2.24
CA GLY A 515 -20.58 -9.63 -1.75
C GLY A 515 -20.92 -9.17 -0.33
N LEU A 516 -20.86 -10.05 0.69
CA LEU A 516 -21.26 -9.74 2.07
C LEU A 516 -20.37 -8.68 2.74
N ASP A 517 -19.11 -8.57 2.37
CA ASP A 517 -18.19 -7.53 2.86
C ASP A 517 -18.59 -6.11 2.45
N GLY A 518 -19.44 -5.97 1.43
CA GLY A 518 -19.83 -4.68 0.90
C GLY A 518 -18.68 -3.90 0.24
N LEU A 519 -17.65 -4.58 -0.26
CA LEU A 519 -16.53 -3.96 -0.97
C LEU A 519 -17.02 -3.06 -2.10
N GLY A 520 -16.42 -1.87 -2.24
CA GLY A 520 -16.84 -0.86 -3.21
C GLY A 520 -18.02 0.00 -2.76
N THR A 521 -18.67 -0.31 -1.61
CA THR A 521 -19.73 0.58 -1.09
C THR A 521 -19.14 1.91 -0.66
N LYS A 522 -19.67 3.01 -1.23
CA LYS A 522 -19.30 4.38 -0.88
C LYS A 522 -20.33 4.95 0.10
N VAL A 523 -19.84 5.52 1.19
CA VAL A 523 -20.66 6.25 2.16
C VAL A 523 -20.22 7.70 2.18
N THR A 524 -21.19 8.60 2.02
CA THR A 524 -20.98 10.05 2.13
C THR A 524 -21.74 10.59 3.33
N ALA A 525 -21.04 11.21 4.26
CA ALA A 525 -21.59 11.86 5.43
C ALA A 525 -21.63 13.38 5.26
N ASP A 526 -22.76 14.00 5.53
CA ASP A 526 -22.89 15.47 5.63
C ASP A 526 -22.63 15.88 7.09
N VAL A 527 -21.48 16.54 7.37
CA VAL A 527 -21.02 16.90 8.72
C VAL A 527 -20.68 18.40 8.75
N GLY A 528 -21.43 19.19 9.50
CA GLY A 528 -21.14 20.61 9.70
C GLY A 528 -21.03 21.39 8.38
N GLY A 529 -21.82 21.05 7.38
CA GLY A 529 -21.81 21.66 6.04
C GLY A 529 -20.72 21.16 5.09
N ARG A 530 -19.93 20.18 5.52
CA ARG A 530 -18.95 19.46 4.67
C ARG A 530 -19.49 18.09 4.30
N ARG A 531 -19.04 17.58 3.15
CA ARG A 531 -19.26 16.20 2.73
C ARG A 531 -17.97 15.41 2.86
N ILE A 532 -18.04 14.28 3.56
CA ILE A 532 -16.93 13.37 3.79
C ILE A 532 -17.31 12.05 3.18
N SER A 533 -16.54 11.55 2.23
CA SER A 533 -16.78 10.26 1.58
C SER A 533 -15.74 9.23 1.98
N ARG A 534 -16.16 7.98 2.14
CA ARG A 534 -15.31 6.81 2.43
C ARG A 534 -15.83 5.63 1.62
N THR A 535 -14.92 4.75 1.20
CA THR A 535 -15.28 3.52 0.44
C THR A 535 -14.76 2.29 1.16
N VAL A 536 -15.57 1.25 1.24
CA VAL A 536 -15.17 -0.04 1.80
C VAL A 536 -14.18 -0.71 0.87
N ARG A 537 -12.95 -0.97 1.33
CA ARG A 537 -11.85 -1.52 0.52
C ARG A 537 -10.87 -2.33 1.37
N THR A 538 -10.01 -3.12 0.74
CA THR A 538 -8.95 -3.90 1.42
C THR A 538 -7.53 -3.48 1.04
N GLY A 539 -7.31 -2.86 -0.13
CA GLY A 539 -5.99 -2.48 -0.62
C GLY A 539 -5.62 -1.05 -0.23
N SER A 540 -4.56 -0.89 0.55
CA SER A 540 -3.96 0.40 0.94
C SER A 540 -2.60 0.18 1.59
N SER A 541 -1.81 1.24 1.77
CA SER A 541 -0.54 1.25 2.48
C SER A 541 0.54 0.36 1.84
N TYR A 542 1.26 -0.41 2.65
CA TYR A 542 2.32 -1.32 2.25
C TYR A 542 2.11 -2.66 2.95
N LEU A 543 1.94 -3.75 2.19
CA LEU A 543 1.75 -5.11 2.69
C LEU A 543 0.61 -5.27 3.72
N SER A 544 -0.35 -4.36 3.75
CA SER A 544 -1.32 -4.25 4.83
C SER A 544 -2.76 -4.37 4.35
N CYS A 545 -3.62 -4.80 5.26
CA CYS A 545 -5.07 -4.69 5.16
C CYS A 545 -5.57 -4.08 6.47
N SER A 546 -6.20 -2.90 6.41
CA SER A 546 -6.86 -2.25 7.54
C SER A 546 -8.30 -2.70 7.68
N GLU A 547 -8.97 -2.31 8.76
CA GLU A 547 -10.39 -2.58 8.96
C GLU A 547 -11.27 -2.09 7.79
N LYS A 548 -12.41 -2.72 7.61
CA LYS A 548 -13.42 -2.34 6.60
C LYS A 548 -14.49 -1.39 7.12
N THR A 549 -14.55 -1.14 8.42
CA THR A 549 -15.48 -0.18 9.03
C THR A 549 -15.05 1.26 8.68
N LEU A 550 -16.01 2.06 8.21
CA LEU A 550 -15.74 3.42 7.76
C LEU A 550 -15.86 4.40 8.92
N ALA A 551 -14.82 5.19 9.18
CA ALA A 551 -14.79 6.20 10.24
C ALA A 551 -15.00 7.61 9.67
N PHE A 552 -15.89 8.39 10.29
CA PHE A 552 -16.21 9.78 9.95
C PHE A 552 -16.03 10.66 11.17
N GLY A 553 -15.00 11.48 11.19
CA GLY A 553 -14.82 12.48 12.22
C GLY A 553 -15.94 13.53 12.17
N LEU A 554 -16.58 13.75 13.31
CA LEU A 554 -17.70 14.69 13.44
C LEU A 554 -17.25 16.10 13.82
N GLY A 555 -15.96 16.25 14.19
CA GLY A 555 -15.38 17.53 14.58
C GLY A 555 -16.24 18.30 15.57
N SER A 556 -16.27 19.62 15.46
CA SER A 556 -17.08 20.48 16.32
C SER A 556 -18.59 20.38 16.08
N ALA A 557 -19.05 19.77 14.99
CA ALA A 557 -20.47 19.56 14.73
C ALA A 557 -21.07 18.49 15.63
N GLY A 558 -20.28 17.46 16.00
CA GLY A 558 -20.68 16.37 16.88
C GLY A 558 -21.77 15.45 16.33
N VAL A 559 -22.23 15.68 15.10
CA VAL A 559 -23.27 14.91 14.41
C VAL A 559 -23.05 14.93 12.91
N ALA A 560 -23.47 13.86 12.23
CA ALA A 560 -23.71 13.86 10.80
C ALA A 560 -25.21 14.12 10.53
N ASP A 561 -25.50 15.10 9.72
CA ASP A 561 -26.87 15.51 9.39
C ASP A 561 -27.59 14.48 8.53
N ARG A 562 -26.80 13.73 7.71
CA ARG A 562 -27.29 12.75 6.77
C ARG A 562 -26.18 11.83 6.31
N LEU A 563 -26.53 10.59 5.97
CA LEU A 563 -25.65 9.67 5.23
C LEU A 563 -26.28 9.32 3.89
N ILE A 564 -25.45 9.22 2.87
CA ILE A 564 -25.79 8.67 1.55
C ILE A 564 -24.91 7.42 1.38
N VAL A 565 -25.54 6.27 1.17
CA VAL A 565 -24.87 4.99 0.97
C VAL A 565 -25.11 4.56 -0.47
N GLU A 566 -24.04 4.42 -1.23
CA GLU A 566 -24.03 4.01 -2.63
C GLU A 566 -23.41 2.61 -2.70
N PHE A 567 -24.25 1.61 -2.94
CA PHE A 567 -23.83 0.22 -3.03
C PHE A 567 -23.32 -0.12 -4.44
N PRO A 568 -22.47 -1.13 -4.59
CA PRO A 568 -22.07 -1.65 -5.89
C PRO A 568 -23.29 -1.99 -6.76
N GLY A 569 -23.23 -1.60 -8.05
CA GLY A 569 -24.37 -1.72 -8.96
C GLY A 569 -25.35 -0.53 -8.91
N GLY A 570 -24.99 0.57 -8.22
CA GLY A 570 -25.65 1.87 -8.32
C GLY A 570 -26.89 2.08 -7.44
N LYS A 571 -27.21 1.12 -6.56
CA LYS A 571 -28.32 1.30 -5.61
C LYS A 571 -27.91 2.31 -4.53
N THR A 572 -28.70 3.34 -4.32
CA THR A 572 -28.44 4.38 -3.33
C THR A 572 -29.49 4.34 -2.21
N ARG A 573 -29.03 4.52 -0.97
CA ARG A 573 -29.87 4.66 0.21
C ARG A 573 -29.51 5.93 0.98
N GLU A 574 -30.49 6.77 1.24
CA GLU A 574 -30.34 7.94 2.10
C GLU A 574 -30.81 7.61 3.53
N LEU A 575 -29.99 7.94 4.52
CA LEU A 575 -30.29 7.79 5.94
C LEU A 575 -30.35 9.18 6.55
N PRO A 576 -31.55 9.72 6.83
CA PRO A 576 -31.69 11.02 7.50
C PRO A 576 -31.14 10.94 8.92
N GLY A 577 -30.41 12.00 9.32
CA GLY A 577 -29.83 12.11 10.66
C GLY A 577 -30.75 12.85 11.64
N PRO A 578 -30.21 13.35 12.77
CA PRO A 578 -28.77 13.39 13.08
C PRO A 578 -28.19 12.05 13.56
N HIS A 579 -27.05 11.67 13.00
CA HIS A 579 -26.27 10.54 13.48
C HIS A 579 -25.15 11.03 14.41
N ARG A 580 -25.06 10.47 15.60
CA ARG A 580 -24.06 10.81 16.60
C ARG A 580 -22.86 9.85 16.57
N ALA A 581 -21.83 10.14 17.33
CA ALA A 581 -20.72 9.23 17.56
C ALA A 581 -21.20 7.85 18.00
N GLY A 582 -20.48 6.82 17.56
CA GLY A 582 -20.78 5.41 17.77
C GLY A 582 -20.94 4.64 16.46
N THR A 583 -21.15 3.34 16.56
CA THR A 583 -21.21 2.44 15.39
C THR A 583 -22.65 2.22 14.93
N ILE A 584 -22.88 2.34 13.64
CA ILE A 584 -24.12 1.96 12.98
C ILE A 584 -23.83 0.87 11.95
N VAL A 585 -24.79 -0.08 11.79
CA VAL A 585 -24.71 -1.13 10.78
C VAL A 585 -25.71 -0.84 9.67
N VAL A 586 -25.23 -0.72 8.45
CA VAL A 586 -26.06 -0.50 7.27
C VAL A 586 -26.05 -1.78 6.42
N LYS A 587 -27.22 -2.39 6.29
CA LYS A 587 -27.40 -3.60 5.46
C LYS A 587 -27.94 -3.23 4.10
N GLU A 588 -27.38 -3.81 3.06
CA GLU A 588 -27.94 -3.76 1.73
C GLU A 588 -29.17 -4.68 1.65
N GLU A 589 -30.33 -4.14 1.21
CA GLU A 589 -31.60 -4.87 1.08
C GLU A 589 -31.80 -5.45 -0.34
#